data_74eb7c668415a51d04403f59a5833a38
#
_entry.id   74eb7c668415a51d04403f59a5833a38
#
_cell.length_a   1.000
_cell.length_b   1.000
_cell.length_c   1.000
_cell.angle_alpha   90.00
_cell.angle_beta   90.00
_cell.angle_gamma   90.00
#
_symmetry.space_group_name_H-M   'P 1'
#
loop_
_entity.id
_entity.type
_entity.pdbx_description
1 polymer ?
#
loop_
_entity_poly.entity_id
_entity_poly.type
_entity_poly.pdbx_seq_one_letter_code
_entity_poly.pdbx_strand_id
1 'polypeptide(L)'
;NLRGGYNMRIWRPGIWNLNPYFDNQNPMFINQGNPNLKSEKSHSFDLSYSSFTSKFNINLSLRHSFNNNGIERISRLITDKDGEIFEGGHKAPYGALYSTYGNIGKSRETGLNFYLNWNASPKTRIYVNGRGNYSDLRSPAQELHNYGWNASAYGGIQQTLPGKVRLSLNGGGSTPRISLQGKGSGYSYYSLGLSRSFLKEERLSLNIYCSNVLEKYRTYNNHTEGANFISKSSSKYPSRYYGFSISYRLGELKASVKKAARSIDNDDVKGGGGGGNTGGG
;
A
#
# COMPACT_ATOMS: atom_id res chain seq x y z
N ASN A 1 16.14 -5.86 19.15
CA ASN A 1 15.07 -6.87 19.24
C ASN A 1 15.04 -7.71 17.98
N LEU A 2 14.97 -9.04 18.15
CA LEU A 2 14.73 -10.00 17.08
C LEU A 2 13.39 -10.67 17.33
N ARG A 3 12.56 -10.79 16.28
CA ARG A 3 11.22 -11.37 16.38
C ARG A 3 10.95 -12.24 15.15
N GLY A 4 10.51 -13.49 15.40
CA GLY A 4 9.99 -14.39 14.38
C GLY A 4 8.49 -14.57 14.55
N GLY A 5 7.78 -14.80 13.46
CA GLY A 5 6.34 -15.01 13.48
C GLY A 5 5.83 -15.80 12.29
N TYR A 6 4.73 -16.48 12.50
CA TYR A 6 3.93 -17.10 11.46
C TYR A 6 2.52 -16.53 11.52
N ASN A 7 1.95 -16.19 10.36
CA ASN A 7 0.59 -15.70 10.23
C ASN A 7 -0.13 -16.43 9.10
N MET A 8 -1.38 -16.78 9.35
CA MET A 8 -2.33 -17.18 8.31
C MET A 8 -3.40 -16.11 8.20
N ARG A 9 -3.67 -15.63 6.99
CA ARG A 9 -4.69 -14.62 6.71
C ARG A 9 -5.66 -15.13 5.66
N ILE A 10 -6.93 -14.76 5.85
CA ILE A 10 -7.99 -15.01 4.88
C ILE A 10 -8.31 -13.69 4.21
N TRP A 11 -8.22 -13.65 2.88
CA TRP A 11 -8.65 -12.54 2.05
C TRP A 11 -9.95 -12.90 1.36
N ARG A 12 -10.97 -12.09 1.60
CA ARG A 12 -12.25 -12.23 0.92
C ARG A 12 -12.25 -11.44 -0.36
N PRO A 13 -12.86 -11.95 -1.45
CA PRO A 13 -12.98 -11.17 -2.67
C PRO A 13 -13.74 -9.87 -2.40
N GLY A 14 -13.23 -8.78 -2.95
CA GLY A 14 -13.90 -7.49 -2.89
C GLY A 14 -15.14 -7.44 -3.78
N ILE A 15 -16.03 -6.49 -3.54
CA ILE A 15 -17.30 -6.35 -4.31
C ILE A 15 -17.03 -6.21 -5.81
N TRP A 16 -15.99 -5.52 -6.20
CA TRP A 16 -15.62 -5.35 -7.61
C TRP A 16 -15.16 -6.64 -8.29
N ASN A 17 -14.59 -7.58 -7.51
CA ASN A 17 -14.19 -8.88 -8.03
C ASN A 17 -15.40 -9.81 -8.20
N LEU A 18 -16.44 -9.62 -7.38
CA LEU A 18 -17.65 -10.44 -7.36
C LEU A 18 -18.75 -9.91 -8.27
N ASN A 19 -18.75 -8.61 -8.58
CA ASN A 19 -19.83 -7.97 -9.33
C ASN A 19 -19.97 -8.58 -10.74
N PRO A 20 -21.06 -9.28 -11.05
CA PRO A 20 -21.25 -9.93 -12.34
C PRO A 20 -21.62 -8.95 -13.45
N TYR A 21 -21.64 -7.65 -13.19
CA TYR A 21 -21.91 -6.65 -14.19
C TYR A 21 -20.97 -6.78 -15.39
N PHE A 22 -21.56 -6.92 -16.56
CA PHE A 22 -20.84 -7.03 -17.83
C PHE A 22 -20.53 -5.61 -18.33
N ASP A 23 -19.34 -5.13 -18.01
CA ASP A 23 -18.87 -3.81 -18.42
C ASP A 23 -18.32 -3.88 -19.86
N ASN A 24 -19.11 -3.38 -20.80
CA ASN A 24 -18.80 -3.27 -22.20
C ASN A 24 -18.85 -1.81 -22.71
N GLN A 25 -18.59 -0.84 -21.85
CA GLN A 25 -18.49 0.58 -22.26
C GLN A 25 -17.51 0.75 -23.42
N ASN A 26 -16.44 -0.04 -23.43
CA ASN A 26 -15.63 -0.25 -24.61
C ASN A 26 -15.86 -1.70 -25.11
N PRO A 27 -16.51 -1.89 -26.29
CA PRO A 27 -16.83 -3.23 -26.77
C PRO A 27 -15.62 -4.13 -26.99
N MET A 28 -14.43 -3.55 -27.19
CA MET A 28 -13.20 -4.30 -27.38
C MET A 28 -12.46 -4.63 -26.07
N PHE A 29 -12.89 -4.07 -24.95
CA PHE A 29 -12.28 -4.28 -23.61
C PHE A 29 -13.38 -4.52 -22.59
N ILE A 30 -13.74 -5.77 -22.39
CA ILE A 30 -14.85 -6.20 -21.56
C ILE A 30 -14.33 -6.65 -20.21
N ASN A 31 -14.96 -6.18 -19.13
CA ASN A 31 -14.64 -6.60 -17.78
C ASN A 31 -15.89 -7.16 -17.10
N GLN A 32 -15.71 -8.25 -16.36
CA GLN A 32 -16.79 -8.87 -15.58
C GLN A 32 -16.21 -9.48 -14.32
N GLY A 33 -16.82 -9.22 -13.16
CA GLY A 33 -16.47 -9.91 -11.92
C GLY A 33 -17.02 -11.34 -11.93
N ASN A 34 -16.58 -12.14 -10.97
CA ASN A 34 -16.97 -13.54 -10.82
C ASN A 34 -17.59 -13.75 -9.44
N PRO A 35 -18.92 -13.96 -9.34
CA PRO A 35 -19.60 -14.16 -8.05
C PRO A 35 -19.22 -15.48 -7.37
N ASN A 36 -18.63 -16.43 -8.08
CA ASN A 36 -18.24 -17.76 -7.57
C ASN A 36 -16.85 -17.79 -6.91
N LEU A 37 -16.21 -16.63 -6.71
CA LEU A 37 -14.89 -16.54 -6.09
C LEU A 37 -14.94 -17.00 -4.63
N LYS A 38 -13.94 -17.80 -4.26
CA LYS A 38 -13.70 -18.25 -2.88
C LYS A 38 -12.64 -17.38 -2.22
N SER A 39 -12.70 -17.28 -0.90
CA SER A 39 -11.68 -16.58 -0.13
C SER A 39 -10.31 -17.24 -0.29
N GLU A 40 -9.28 -16.41 -0.36
CA GLU A 40 -7.88 -16.84 -0.38
C GLU A 40 -7.37 -17.12 1.03
N LYS A 41 -6.43 -18.05 1.14
CA LYS A 41 -5.66 -18.29 2.35
C LYS A 41 -4.20 -18.02 2.05
N SER A 42 -3.65 -17.02 2.72
CA SER A 42 -2.23 -16.67 2.62
C SER A 42 -1.51 -17.03 3.91
N HIS A 43 -0.40 -17.70 3.79
CA HIS A 43 0.51 -18.05 4.86
C HIS A 43 1.75 -17.17 4.77
N SER A 44 2.24 -16.66 5.89
CA SER A 44 3.48 -15.89 5.92
C SER A 44 4.35 -16.22 7.13
N PHE A 45 5.65 -16.27 6.87
CA PHE A 45 6.70 -16.36 7.87
C PHE A 45 7.47 -15.05 7.86
N ASP A 46 7.63 -14.45 9.01
CA ASP A 46 8.27 -13.16 9.19
C ASP A 46 9.44 -13.29 10.17
N LEU A 47 10.59 -12.74 9.79
CA LEU A 47 11.73 -12.54 10.69
C LEU A 47 12.09 -11.07 10.68
N SER A 48 12.01 -10.41 11.82
CA SER A 48 12.28 -8.98 11.91
C SER A 48 13.32 -8.66 12.97
N TYR A 49 14.19 -7.72 12.64
CA TYR A 49 15.16 -7.12 13.52
C TYR A 49 14.87 -5.63 13.66
N SER A 50 14.84 -5.14 14.89
CA SER A 50 14.66 -3.72 15.18
C SER A 50 15.69 -3.23 16.20
N SER A 51 16.25 -2.07 15.92
CA SER A 51 17.17 -1.36 16.81
C SER A 51 16.76 0.10 16.92
N PHE A 52 16.65 0.57 18.15
CA PHE A 52 16.23 1.93 18.47
C PHE A 52 17.28 2.58 19.36
N THR A 53 17.83 3.66 18.90
CA THR A 53 18.73 4.53 19.65
C THR A 53 18.29 5.98 19.51
N SER A 54 18.89 6.90 20.25
CA SER A 54 18.62 8.34 20.09
C SER A 54 18.96 8.87 18.70
N LYS A 55 19.91 8.25 18.01
CA LYS A 55 20.38 8.67 16.67
C LYS A 55 19.76 7.85 15.55
N PHE A 56 19.52 6.56 15.77
CA PHE A 56 19.07 5.63 14.74
C PHE A 56 17.83 4.87 15.15
N ASN A 57 16.95 4.69 14.20
CA ASN A 57 15.86 3.75 14.26
C ASN A 57 15.92 2.89 13.00
N ILE A 58 16.25 1.62 13.17
CA ILE A 58 16.41 0.65 12.09
C ILE A 58 15.40 -0.46 12.28
N ASN A 59 14.72 -0.83 11.20
CA ASN A 59 13.87 -2.02 11.15
C ASN A 59 14.16 -2.77 9.85
N LEU A 60 14.46 -4.05 9.96
CA LEU A 60 14.67 -4.97 8.87
C LEU A 60 13.69 -6.11 9.04
N SER A 61 12.98 -6.51 7.99
CA SER A 61 12.04 -7.61 8.04
C SER A 61 12.14 -8.45 6.77
N LEU A 62 12.50 -9.71 6.94
CA LEU A 62 12.42 -10.72 5.91
C LEU A 62 11.08 -11.41 6.02
N ARG A 63 10.37 -11.53 4.90
CA ARG A 63 9.09 -12.22 4.81
C ARG A 63 9.12 -13.24 3.69
N HIS A 64 8.62 -14.43 3.98
CA HIS A 64 8.24 -15.41 2.96
C HIS A 64 6.74 -15.68 3.07
N SER A 65 6.02 -15.56 1.96
CA SER A 65 4.58 -15.83 1.93
C SER A 65 4.21 -16.71 0.75
N PHE A 66 3.16 -17.52 0.93
CA PHE A 66 2.60 -18.32 -0.15
C PHE A 66 1.07 -18.38 -0.07
N ASN A 67 0.48 -18.49 -1.24
CA ASN A 67 -0.96 -18.67 -1.45
C ASN A 67 -1.16 -19.70 -2.57
N ASN A 68 -2.05 -20.68 -2.37
CA ASN A 68 -2.32 -21.72 -3.34
C ASN A 68 -3.68 -21.58 -4.05
N ASN A 69 -4.45 -20.56 -3.69
CA ASN A 69 -5.81 -20.32 -4.21
C ASN A 69 -6.04 -18.80 -4.42
N GLY A 70 -5.04 -18.14 -5.04
CA GLY A 70 -5.05 -16.71 -5.29
C GLY A 70 -6.15 -16.31 -6.28
N ILE A 71 -6.81 -15.20 -5.98
CA ILE A 71 -7.74 -14.55 -6.91
C ILE A 71 -6.90 -13.73 -7.89
N GLU A 72 -6.86 -14.18 -9.12
CA GLU A 72 -6.11 -13.53 -10.18
C GLU A 72 -7.07 -13.00 -11.25
N ARG A 73 -6.74 -11.83 -11.77
CA ARG A 73 -7.38 -11.31 -12.99
C ARG A 73 -6.80 -12.06 -14.18
N ILE A 74 -7.67 -12.59 -15.02
CA ILE A 74 -7.29 -13.23 -16.25
C ILE A 74 -7.99 -12.58 -17.43
N SER A 75 -7.23 -12.40 -18.50
CA SER A 75 -7.74 -11.87 -19.75
C SER A 75 -7.56 -12.90 -20.85
N ARG A 76 -8.54 -12.98 -21.76
CA ARG A 76 -8.49 -13.79 -22.97
C ARG A 76 -9.08 -13.05 -24.14
N LEU A 77 -8.63 -13.38 -25.32
CA LEU A 77 -9.18 -12.86 -26.57
C LEU A 77 -10.41 -13.68 -26.96
N ILE A 78 -11.46 -13.02 -27.45
CA ILE A 78 -12.60 -13.67 -28.07
C ILE A 78 -12.20 -14.08 -29.48
N THR A 79 -12.09 -15.38 -29.74
CA THR A 79 -11.61 -15.94 -31.01
C THR A 79 -12.71 -16.49 -31.89
N ASP A 80 -13.93 -16.58 -31.42
CA ASP A 80 -15.09 -16.95 -32.23
C ASP A 80 -15.47 -15.79 -33.17
N LYS A 81 -15.57 -16.06 -34.46
CA LYS A 81 -15.88 -15.05 -35.49
C LYS A 81 -17.25 -14.44 -35.33
N ASP A 82 -18.22 -15.19 -34.81
CA ASP A 82 -19.57 -14.73 -34.51
C ASP A 82 -19.65 -13.99 -33.16
N GLY A 83 -18.53 -13.93 -32.44
CA GLY A 83 -18.45 -13.42 -31.08
C GLY A 83 -18.91 -14.48 -30.05
N GLU A 84 -18.86 -14.12 -28.78
CA GLU A 84 -19.24 -14.98 -27.66
C GLU A 84 -20.43 -14.40 -26.93
N ILE A 85 -21.41 -15.23 -26.61
CA ILE A 85 -22.60 -14.84 -25.82
C ILE A 85 -22.39 -15.31 -24.38
N PHE A 86 -22.48 -14.37 -23.46
CA PHE A 86 -22.37 -14.58 -22.02
C PHE A 86 -23.75 -14.70 -21.37
N GLU A 87 -23.77 -15.11 -20.12
CA GLU A 87 -24.97 -15.16 -19.30
C GLU A 87 -25.71 -13.81 -19.31
N GLY A 88 -27.04 -13.85 -19.45
CA GLY A 88 -27.86 -12.64 -19.62
C GLY A 88 -27.94 -12.12 -21.05
N GLY A 89 -27.43 -12.86 -22.04
CA GLY A 89 -27.49 -12.49 -23.46
C GLY A 89 -26.51 -11.41 -23.90
N HIS A 90 -25.54 -11.07 -23.06
CA HIS A 90 -24.49 -10.11 -23.38
C HIS A 90 -23.53 -10.67 -24.44
N LYS A 91 -23.29 -9.92 -25.50
CA LYS A 91 -22.43 -10.35 -26.60
C LYS A 91 -21.07 -9.64 -26.57
N ALA A 92 -19.99 -10.41 -26.64
CA ALA A 92 -18.64 -9.93 -26.88
C ALA A 92 -18.26 -10.17 -28.36
N PRO A 93 -17.80 -9.13 -29.10
CA PRO A 93 -17.45 -9.30 -30.49
C PRO A 93 -16.13 -10.05 -30.66
N TYR A 94 -15.91 -10.59 -31.85
CA TYR A 94 -14.61 -11.15 -32.25
C TYR A 94 -13.49 -10.14 -32.03
N GLY A 95 -12.37 -10.59 -31.50
CA GLY A 95 -11.21 -9.75 -31.22
C GLY A 95 -11.29 -8.92 -29.93
N ALA A 96 -12.41 -8.97 -29.20
CA ALA A 96 -12.52 -8.31 -27.89
C ALA A 96 -11.66 -9.01 -26.83
N LEU A 97 -11.05 -8.22 -25.96
CA LEU A 97 -10.34 -8.69 -24.78
C LEU A 97 -11.32 -8.80 -23.59
N TYR A 98 -11.69 -10.01 -23.24
CA TYR A 98 -12.52 -10.29 -22.07
C TYR A 98 -11.67 -10.54 -20.82
N SER A 99 -11.95 -9.86 -19.74
CA SER A 99 -11.23 -9.98 -18.46
C SER A 99 -12.19 -10.31 -17.33
N THR A 100 -11.80 -11.28 -16.51
CA THR A 100 -12.54 -11.71 -15.32
C THR A 100 -11.59 -12.09 -14.19
N TYR A 101 -12.11 -12.66 -13.10
CA TYR A 101 -11.34 -13.11 -11.96
C TYR A 101 -11.58 -14.60 -11.68
N GLY A 102 -10.55 -15.29 -11.20
CA GLY A 102 -10.64 -16.70 -10.83
C GLY A 102 -9.71 -17.04 -9.67
N ASN A 103 -10.08 -18.04 -8.88
CA ASN A 103 -9.19 -18.65 -7.88
C ASN A 103 -8.22 -19.62 -8.57
N ILE A 104 -7.33 -19.10 -9.38
CA ILE A 104 -6.44 -19.86 -10.27
C ILE A 104 -4.96 -19.67 -9.96
N GLY A 105 -4.63 -18.71 -9.07
CA GLY A 105 -3.27 -18.31 -8.77
C GLY A 105 -2.64 -19.15 -7.67
N LYS A 106 -1.36 -19.47 -7.87
CA LYS A 106 -0.44 -19.89 -6.82
C LYS A 106 0.66 -18.87 -6.77
N SER A 107 0.89 -18.28 -5.61
CA SER A 107 1.94 -17.29 -5.43
C SER A 107 2.92 -17.69 -4.35
N ARG A 108 4.20 -17.40 -4.57
CA ARG A 108 5.27 -17.46 -3.58
C ARG A 108 6.04 -16.17 -3.65
N GLU A 109 6.13 -15.48 -2.54
CA GLU A 109 6.82 -14.21 -2.45
C GLU A 109 7.82 -14.25 -1.32
N THR A 110 9.07 -13.88 -1.63
CA THR A 110 10.11 -13.67 -0.63
C THR A 110 10.59 -12.25 -0.74
N GLY A 111 10.55 -11.50 0.36
CA GLY A 111 10.90 -10.10 0.35
C GLY A 111 11.58 -9.61 1.60
N LEU A 112 12.37 -8.57 1.41
CA LEU A 112 13.01 -7.80 2.46
C LEU A 112 12.37 -6.42 2.51
N ASN A 113 11.94 -6.02 3.71
CA ASN A 113 11.55 -4.65 4.00
C ASN A 113 12.62 -4.02 4.89
N PHE A 114 12.95 -2.78 4.64
CA PHE A 114 13.87 -2.03 5.48
C PHE A 114 13.32 -0.64 5.77
N TYR A 115 13.60 -0.16 6.95
CA TYR A 115 13.33 1.18 7.41
C TYR A 115 14.54 1.70 8.17
N LEU A 116 14.97 2.89 7.81
CA LEU A 116 16.01 3.63 8.50
C LEU A 116 15.53 5.05 8.77
N ASN A 117 15.64 5.51 10.00
CA ASN A 117 15.55 6.92 10.35
C ASN A 117 16.81 7.30 11.11
N TRP A 118 17.55 8.27 10.61
CA TRP A 118 18.80 8.73 11.17
C TRP A 118 18.72 10.22 11.48
N ASN A 119 18.86 10.55 12.76
CA ASN A 119 19.04 11.91 13.24
C ASN A 119 20.54 12.23 13.21
N ALA A 120 21.06 12.62 12.03
CA ALA A 120 22.48 12.91 11.82
C ALA A 120 22.96 14.09 12.69
N SER A 121 22.05 15.02 12.98
CA SER A 121 22.24 16.10 13.94
C SER A 121 20.88 16.54 14.49
N PRO A 122 20.81 17.40 15.53
CA PRO A 122 19.54 18.00 15.99
C PRO A 122 18.76 18.76 14.91
N LYS A 123 19.45 19.11 13.81
CA LYS A 123 18.88 19.87 12.69
C LYS A 123 18.72 19.06 11.42
N THR A 124 19.29 17.85 11.36
CA THR A 124 19.34 17.01 10.16
C THR A 124 18.74 15.66 10.44
N ARG A 125 17.69 15.33 9.71
CA ARG A 125 17.04 14.02 9.73
C ARG A 125 17.04 13.41 8.34
N ILE A 126 17.47 12.16 8.25
CA ILE A 126 17.46 11.36 7.03
C ILE A 126 16.61 10.15 7.29
N TYR A 127 15.74 9.81 6.37
CA TYR A 127 14.93 8.60 6.48
C TYR A 127 14.81 7.91 5.12
N VAL A 128 14.85 6.60 5.17
CA VAL A 128 14.67 5.75 3.99
C VAL A 128 13.82 4.55 4.41
N ASN A 129 12.85 4.21 3.61
CA ASN A 129 12.17 2.93 3.69
C ASN A 129 12.09 2.30 2.31
N GLY A 130 12.01 0.99 2.27
CA GLY A 130 11.89 0.29 1.02
C GLY A 130 11.57 -1.16 1.24
N ARG A 131 11.22 -1.79 0.13
CA ARG A 131 11.02 -3.23 0.06
C ARG A 131 11.51 -3.75 -1.28
N GLY A 132 12.04 -4.95 -1.27
CA GLY A 132 12.34 -5.72 -2.48
C GLY A 132 11.73 -7.11 -2.32
N ASN A 133 10.92 -7.54 -3.27
CA ASN A 133 10.28 -8.84 -3.27
C ASN A 133 10.63 -9.59 -4.55
N TYR A 134 10.94 -10.87 -4.41
CA TYR A 134 10.90 -11.80 -5.52
C TYR A 134 9.57 -12.53 -5.48
N SER A 135 8.85 -12.49 -6.59
CA SER A 135 7.54 -13.11 -6.74
C SER A 135 7.63 -14.23 -7.79
N ASP A 136 7.07 -15.40 -7.48
CA ASP A 136 6.84 -16.53 -8.39
C ASP A 136 5.32 -16.76 -8.44
N LEU A 137 4.71 -16.50 -9.58
CA LEU A 137 3.27 -16.55 -9.82
C LEU A 137 2.97 -17.64 -10.84
N ARG A 138 2.10 -18.56 -10.49
CA ARG A 138 1.75 -19.71 -11.35
C ARG A 138 0.25 -19.91 -11.38
N SER A 139 -0.24 -20.30 -12.54
CA SER A 139 -1.59 -20.84 -12.72
C SER A 139 -1.51 -22.12 -13.56
N PRO A 140 -1.46 -23.30 -12.93
CA PRO A 140 -1.45 -24.56 -13.69
C PRO A 140 -2.67 -24.73 -14.59
N ALA A 141 -3.84 -24.26 -14.14
CA ALA A 141 -5.10 -24.34 -14.88
C ALA A 141 -5.09 -23.53 -16.18
N GLN A 142 -4.22 -22.51 -16.28
CA GLN A 142 -4.09 -21.64 -17.45
C GLN A 142 -2.73 -21.76 -18.14
N GLU A 143 -1.89 -22.69 -17.66
CA GLU A 143 -0.52 -22.90 -18.14
C GLU A 143 0.36 -21.62 -18.10
N LEU A 144 0.07 -20.75 -17.11
CA LEU A 144 0.78 -19.49 -16.95
C LEU A 144 1.80 -19.55 -15.83
N HIS A 145 2.96 -18.97 -16.07
CA HIS A 145 4.04 -18.80 -15.10
C HIS A 145 4.77 -17.49 -15.36
N ASN A 146 4.82 -16.65 -14.34
CA ASN A 146 5.58 -15.40 -14.40
C ASN A 146 6.31 -15.17 -13.06
N TYR A 147 7.52 -14.63 -13.13
CA TYR A 147 8.34 -14.41 -11.94
C TYR A 147 9.25 -13.20 -12.13
N GLY A 148 9.77 -12.70 -11.02
CA GLY A 148 10.78 -11.65 -11.04
C GLY A 148 10.79 -10.79 -9.78
N TRP A 149 11.63 -9.77 -9.84
CA TRP A 149 11.81 -8.82 -8.77
C TRP A 149 10.86 -7.62 -8.90
N ASN A 150 10.32 -7.23 -7.75
CA ASN A 150 9.62 -5.97 -7.59
C ASN A 150 10.23 -5.24 -6.39
N ALA A 151 10.60 -3.99 -6.58
CA ALA A 151 11.21 -3.18 -5.54
C ALA A 151 10.55 -1.80 -5.48
N SER A 152 10.48 -1.23 -4.29
CA SER A 152 10.09 0.16 -4.08
C SER A 152 10.92 0.76 -2.96
N ALA A 153 11.31 2.01 -3.12
CA ALA A 153 11.99 2.75 -2.08
C ALA A 153 11.46 4.19 -2.01
N TYR A 154 11.44 4.71 -0.81
CA TYR A 154 11.05 6.08 -0.50
C TYR A 154 11.96 6.61 0.60
N GLY A 155 12.40 7.86 0.45
CA GLY A 155 13.26 8.48 1.45
C GLY A 155 13.27 9.99 1.35
N GLY A 156 13.93 10.61 2.31
CA GLY A 156 14.08 12.06 2.31
C GLY A 156 15.08 12.56 3.33
N ILE A 157 15.42 13.81 3.14
CA ILE A 157 16.30 14.60 4.00
C ILE A 157 15.52 15.82 4.46
N GLN A 158 15.52 16.06 5.75
CA GLN A 158 15.00 17.26 6.36
C GLN A 158 16.13 18.01 7.05
N GLN A 159 16.32 19.25 6.68
CA GLN A 159 17.34 20.14 7.23
C GLN A 159 16.68 21.38 7.83
N THR A 160 16.92 21.63 9.11
CA THR A 160 16.52 22.87 9.76
C THR A 160 17.65 23.88 9.63
N LEU A 161 17.36 25.01 9.02
CA LEU A 161 18.26 26.14 8.81
C LEU A 161 18.01 27.22 9.88
N PRO A 162 18.91 28.21 10.03
CA PRO A 162 18.67 29.36 10.88
C PRO A 162 17.34 30.07 10.56
N GLY A 163 16.74 30.73 11.53
CA GLY A 163 15.46 31.45 11.34
C GLY A 163 14.23 30.54 11.24
N LYS A 164 14.29 29.32 11.79
CA LYS A 164 13.20 28.33 11.78
C LYS A 164 12.75 27.92 10.38
N VAL A 165 13.64 27.99 9.41
CA VAL A 165 13.43 27.52 8.05
C VAL A 165 13.72 26.05 7.97
N ARG A 166 12.80 25.24 7.42
CA ARG A 166 12.98 23.81 7.19
C ARG A 166 12.99 23.53 5.69
N LEU A 167 14.08 22.96 5.23
CA LEU A 167 14.22 22.42 3.89
C LEU A 167 13.91 20.92 3.93
N SER A 168 13.13 20.43 2.99
CA SER A 168 12.84 19.01 2.81
C SER A 168 13.05 18.59 1.36
N LEU A 169 13.79 17.50 1.18
CA LEU A 169 13.96 16.80 -0.08
C LEU A 169 13.40 15.39 0.12
N ASN A 170 12.45 14.99 -0.70
CA ASN A 170 11.88 13.65 -0.66
C ASN A 170 11.90 13.06 -2.06
N GLY A 171 12.03 11.76 -2.13
CA GLY A 171 11.97 11.05 -3.38
C GLY A 171 11.72 9.56 -3.18
N GLY A 172 11.32 8.93 -4.26
CA GLY A 172 11.08 7.51 -4.23
C GLY A 172 10.62 6.99 -5.59
N GLY A 173 10.38 5.70 -5.62
CA GLY A 173 9.90 5.03 -6.81
C GLY A 173 9.67 3.55 -6.59
N SER A 174 9.15 2.92 -7.62
CA SER A 174 8.98 1.47 -7.68
C SER A 174 9.34 0.95 -9.06
N THR A 175 9.86 -0.27 -9.10
CA THR A 175 9.95 -1.05 -10.33
C THR A 175 8.56 -1.50 -10.79
N PRO A 176 8.40 -1.94 -12.03
CA PRO A 176 7.16 -2.53 -12.52
C PRO A 176 6.67 -3.67 -11.64
N ARG A 177 5.38 -3.68 -11.31
CA ARG A 177 4.75 -4.79 -10.60
C ARG A 177 4.54 -5.94 -11.57
N ILE A 178 4.90 -7.16 -11.14
CA ILE A 178 4.66 -8.38 -11.88
C ILE A 178 3.27 -8.91 -11.55
N SER A 179 2.56 -9.35 -12.57
CA SER A 179 1.28 -10.06 -12.48
C SER A 179 1.39 -11.38 -13.25
N LEU A 180 0.42 -12.27 -13.11
CA LEU A 180 0.43 -13.57 -13.77
C LEU A 180 0.58 -13.46 -15.31
N GLN A 181 -0.07 -12.48 -15.93
CA GLN A 181 -0.08 -12.25 -17.37
C GLN A 181 0.76 -11.05 -17.82
N GLY A 182 1.68 -10.51 -17.02
CA GLY A 182 2.51 -9.41 -17.51
C GLY A 182 3.15 -8.53 -16.46
N LYS A 183 3.34 -7.28 -16.83
CA LYS A 183 3.99 -6.25 -16.00
C LYS A 183 3.21 -4.95 -16.02
N GLY A 184 3.05 -4.35 -14.84
CA GLY A 184 2.59 -2.98 -14.70
C GLY A 184 3.71 -1.98 -15.01
N SER A 185 3.50 -0.72 -14.66
CA SER A 185 4.51 0.33 -14.79
C SER A 185 5.25 0.59 -13.48
N GLY A 186 6.54 0.82 -13.58
CA GLY A 186 7.30 1.46 -12.53
C GLY A 186 7.09 2.98 -12.54
N TYR A 187 7.45 3.64 -11.46
CA TYR A 187 7.44 5.10 -11.37
C TYR A 187 8.54 5.61 -10.45
N SER A 188 8.93 6.85 -10.64
CA SER A 188 9.78 7.61 -9.72
C SER A 188 9.17 8.99 -9.47
N TYR A 189 9.46 9.58 -8.33
CA TYR A 189 9.06 10.94 -8.01
C TYR A 189 10.05 11.57 -7.04
N TYR A 190 10.10 12.89 -7.06
CA TYR A 190 10.83 13.68 -6.09
C TYR A 190 10.07 14.96 -5.77
N SER A 191 10.32 15.51 -4.59
CA SER A 191 9.76 16.78 -4.15
C SER A 191 10.76 17.58 -3.32
N LEU A 192 10.69 18.88 -3.47
CA LEU A 192 11.39 19.87 -2.68
C LEU A 192 10.36 20.68 -1.91
N GLY A 193 10.61 20.92 -0.63
CA GLY A 193 9.75 21.74 0.22
C GLY A 193 10.59 22.71 1.04
N LEU A 194 10.08 23.92 1.18
CA LEU A 194 10.62 24.95 2.05
C LEU A 194 9.49 25.43 2.96
N SER A 195 9.67 25.30 4.27
CA SER A 195 8.71 25.78 5.24
C SER A 195 9.35 26.69 6.27
N ARG A 196 8.60 27.66 6.75
CA ARG A 196 9.03 28.54 7.82
C ARG A 196 7.86 28.79 8.78
N SER A 197 8.18 28.66 10.07
CA SER A 197 7.24 28.97 11.14
C SER A 197 7.52 30.37 11.73
N PHE A 198 6.44 31.07 12.02
CA PHE A 198 6.44 32.45 12.55
C PHE A 198 5.57 32.49 13.81
N LEU A 199 5.67 33.61 14.53
CA LEU A 199 4.94 33.90 15.74
C LEU A 199 5.39 33.04 16.95
N LYS A 200 4.88 33.41 18.14
CA LYS A 200 5.07 32.59 19.34
C LYS A 200 4.38 31.25 19.15
N GLU A 201 4.99 30.18 19.67
CA GLU A 201 4.48 28.79 19.56
C GLU A 201 4.26 28.32 18.13
N GLU A 202 4.96 28.94 17.15
CA GLU A 202 4.90 28.55 15.75
C GLU A 202 3.46 28.55 15.17
N ARG A 203 2.64 29.51 15.60
CA ARG A 203 1.22 29.57 15.24
C ARG A 203 0.97 29.82 13.75
N LEU A 204 1.89 30.47 13.05
CA LEU A 204 1.79 30.68 11.61
C LEU A 204 2.89 29.88 10.92
N SER A 205 2.54 29.07 9.95
CA SER A 205 3.48 28.37 9.09
C SER A 205 3.18 28.63 7.62
N LEU A 206 4.23 28.95 6.89
CA LEU A 206 4.21 29.05 5.43
C LEU A 206 4.96 27.86 4.87
N ASN A 207 4.43 27.23 3.85
CA ASN A 207 5.06 26.13 3.17
C ASN A 207 4.93 26.31 1.66
N ILE A 208 6.05 26.18 0.96
CA ILE A 208 6.16 26.18 -0.51
C ILE A 208 6.74 24.84 -0.90
N TYR A 209 6.16 24.20 -1.90
CA TYR A 209 6.69 22.93 -2.38
C TYR A 209 6.56 22.80 -3.89
N CYS A 210 7.44 22.00 -4.45
CA CYS A 210 7.37 21.59 -5.84
C CYS A 210 7.70 20.09 -5.96
N SER A 211 7.09 19.45 -6.93
CA SER A 211 7.32 18.04 -7.21
C SER A 211 7.56 17.82 -8.70
N ASN A 212 8.49 16.92 -9.01
CA ASN A 212 8.82 16.50 -10.39
C ASN A 212 9.06 17.68 -11.34
N VAL A 213 9.83 18.68 -10.92
CA VAL A 213 10.03 19.93 -11.66
C VAL A 213 10.58 19.69 -13.06
N LEU A 214 11.43 18.66 -13.24
CA LEU A 214 12.06 18.32 -14.51
C LEU A 214 11.13 17.50 -15.41
N GLU A 215 10.08 16.84 -14.85
CA GLU A 215 9.17 15.96 -15.59
C GLU A 215 7.74 16.49 -15.57
N LYS A 216 7.30 17.08 -16.68
CA LYS A 216 5.93 17.58 -16.81
C LYS A 216 4.90 16.45 -16.78
N TYR A 217 5.21 15.32 -17.40
CA TYR A 217 4.31 14.17 -17.52
C TYR A 217 5.03 12.90 -17.09
N ARG A 218 4.26 11.97 -16.53
CA ARG A 218 4.69 10.60 -16.25
C ARG A 218 3.91 9.65 -17.15
N THR A 219 4.63 8.72 -17.73
CA THR A 219 4.06 7.68 -18.59
C THR A 219 3.95 6.37 -17.83
N TYR A 220 2.78 5.76 -17.86
CA TYR A 220 2.51 4.43 -17.31
C TYR A 220 2.29 3.47 -18.47
N ASN A 221 3.16 2.47 -18.55
CA ASN A 221 3.10 1.43 -19.59
C ASN A 221 2.70 0.11 -18.93
N ASN A 222 1.58 -0.46 -19.33
CA ASN A 222 1.16 -1.78 -18.89
C ASN A 222 1.29 -2.76 -20.06
N HIS A 223 1.75 -3.94 -19.75
CA HIS A 223 1.91 -5.04 -20.69
C HIS A 223 1.18 -6.26 -20.13
N THR A 224 0.27 -6.81 -20.93
CA THR A 224 -0.47 -8.03 -20.62
C THR A 224 -0.34 -8.99 -21.79
N GLU A 225 -0.01 -10.22 -21.51
CA GLU A 225 0.22 -11.27 -22.50
C GLU A 225 -0.57 -12.53 -22.13
N GLY A 226 -1.18 -13.13 -23.10
CA GLY A 226 -1.86 -14.43 -23.00
C GLY A 226 -1.46 -15.34 -24.14
N ALA A 227 -2.05 -16.53 -24.18
CA ALA A 227 -1.68 -17.56 -25.17
C ALA A 227 -1.79 -17.07 -26.62
N ASN A 228 -2.70 -16.14 -26.92
CA ASN A 228 -3.01 -15.71 -28.28
C ASN A 228 -3.15 -14.18 -28.43
N PHE A 229 -2.69 -13.39 -27.44
CA PHE A 229 -2.73 -11.94 -27.53
C PHE A 229 -1.57 -11.27 -26.78
N ILE A 230 -1.25 -10.06 -27.19
CA ILE A 230 -0.40 -9.12 -26.48
C ILE A 230 -1.14 -7.78 -26.42
N SER A 231 -1.37 -7.26 -25.22
CA SER A 231 -1.96 -5.95 -24.98
C SER A 231 -0.94 -5.01 -24.36
N LYS A 232 -0.70 -3.87 -24.99
CA LYS A 232 0.16 -2.81 -24.47
C LYS A 232 -0.65 -1.55 -24.33
N SER A 233 -0.72 -0.99 -23.14
CA SER A 233 -1.36 0.29 -22.90
C SER A 233 -0.35 1.31 -22.38
N SER A 234 -0.46 2.54 -22.84
CA SER A 234 0.37 3.66 -22.40
C SER A 234 -0.54 4.82 -22.02
N SER A 235 -0.42 5.27 -20.78
CA SER A 235 -1.19 6.40 -20.25
C SER A 235 -0.24 7.46 -19.73
N LYS A 236 -0.54 8.73 -20.03
CA LYS A 236 0.32 9.86 -19.70
C LYS A 236 -0.43 10.83 -18.80
N TYR A 237 0.13 11.09 -17.61
CA TYR A 237 -0.48 11.94 -16.59
C TYR A 237 0.43 13.10 -16.23
N PRO A 238 -0.12 14.30 -15.91
CA PRO A 238 0.67 15.39 -15.33
C PRO A 238 1.35 14.93 -14.04
N SER A 239 2.63 15.21 -13.88
CA SER A 239 3.41 14.83 -12.71
C SER A 239 4.07 16.00 -11.99
N ARG A 240 4.16 17.16 -12.65
CA ARG A 240 4.73 18.37 -12.11
C ARG A 240 3.70 19.16 -11.30
N TYR A 241 4.03 19.45 -10.06
CA TYR A 241 3.17 20.24 -9.17
C TYR A 241 3.97 21.32 -8.47
N TYR A 242 3.33 22.46 -8.28
CA TYR A 242 3.79 23.56 -7.43
C TYR A 242 2.66 23.89 -6.47
N GLY A 243 2.99 24.16 -5.23
CA GLY A 243 1.99 24.52 -4.25
C GLY A 243 2.56 25.38 -3.14
N PHE A 244 1.67 26.12 -2.51
CA PHE A 244 1.96 26.80 -1.26
C PHE A 244 0.80 26.58 -0.29
N SER A 245 1.10 26.62 0.99
CA SER A 245 0.09 26.58 2.03
C SER A 245 0.44 27.54 3.16
N ILE A 246 -0.58 28.14 3.71
CA ILE A 246 -0.52 28.98 4.89
C ILE A 246 -1.38 28.30 5.95
N SER A 247 -0.79 28.02 7.10
CA SER A 247 -1.50 27.42 8.23
C SER A 247 -1.38 28.33 9.44
N TYR A 248 -2.51 28.67 10.03
CA TYR A 248 -2.57 29.44 11.26
C TYR A 248 -3.33 28.68 12.33
N ARG A 249 -2.71 28.51 13.50
CA ARG A 249 -3.30 27.82 14.65
C ARG A 249 -4.00 28.82 15.54
N LEU A 250 -5.32 28.77 15.60
CA LEU A 250 -6.16 29.54 16.51
C LEU A 250 -6.28 28.79 17.85
N GLY A 251 -6.18 29.55 18.96
CA GLY A 251 -6.36 29.01 20.30
C GLY A 251 -5.12 28.31 20.88
N GLU A 252 -5.17 28.03 22.17
CA GLU A 252 -4.21 27.19 22.89
C GLU A 252 -4.85 25.84 23.16
N LEU A 253 -4.20 24.77 22.78
CA LEU A 253 -4.53 23.43 23.27
C LEU A 253 -4.07 23.33 24.74
N LYS A 254 -4.88 23.85 25.67
CA LYS A 254 -4.77 23.49 27.08
C LYS A 254 -5.32 22.06 27.24
N ALA A 255 -4.63 21.10 26.70
CA ALA A 255 -4.86 19.70 27.03
C ALA A 255 -4.25 19.42 28.41
N SER A 256 -4.86 19.90 29.47
CA SER A 256 -4.77 19.16 30.72
C SER A 256 -5.59 17.88 30.49
N VAL A 257 -4.97 16.85 30.01
CA VAL A 257 -5.54 15.50 30.08
C VAL A 257 -5.58 15.19 31.58
N LYS A 258 -6.72 15.49 32.24
CA LYS A 258 -7.06 14.82 33.51
C LYS A 258 -6.98 13.34 33.14
N LYS A 259 -5.95 12.66 33.66
CA LYS A 259 -5.96 11.20 33.69
C LYS A 259 -7.26 10.83 34.38
N ALA A 260 -8.23 10.35 33.65
CA ALA A 260 -9.37 9.68 34.23
C ALA A 260 -8.77 8.56 35.08
N ALA A 261 -8.99 8.61 36.37
CA ALA A 261 -8.60 7.53 37.25
C ALA A 261 -9.30 6.29 36.71
N ARG A 262 -8.53 5.34 36.21
CA ARG A 262 -9.02 4.01 35.84
C ARG A 262 -9.14 3.20 37.16
N SER A 263 -10.09 3.53 38.00
CA SER A 263 -10.65 2.57 38.91
C SER A 263 -11.96 2.11 38.29
N ILE A 264 -11.98 0.89 37.84
CA ILE A 264 -13.23 0.19 37.59
C ILE A 264 -13.69 -0.26 38.95
N ASP A 265 -14.52 0.53 39.63
CA ASP A 265 -15.31 0.08 40.74
C ASP A 265 -16.39 -0.85 40.19
N ASN A 266 -16.30 -2.11 40.57
CA ASN A 266 -17.24 -3.14 40.16
C ASN A 266 -18.40 -3.11 41.16
N ASP A 267 -19.42 -2.30 40.91
CA ASP A 267 -20.65 -2.19 41.70
C ASP A 267 -21.54 -3.44 41.63
N ASP A 268 -21.15 -4.46 40.89
CA ASP A 268 -21.91 -5.70 40.72
C ASP A 268 -21.63 -6.78 41.78
N VAL A 269 -20.75 -6.52 42.74
CA VAL A 269 -20.53 -7.43 43.86
C VAL A 269 -21.34 -6.96 45.07
N LYS A 270 -22.56 -7.44 45.22
CA LYS A 270 -23.29 -7.39 46.49
C LYS A 270 -22.49 -8.19 47.54
N GLY A 271 -21.75 -7.48 48.38
CA GLY A 271 -21.09 -8.06 49.52
C GLY A 271 -22.12 -8.65 50.49
N GLY A 272 -22.08 -9.97 50.63
CA GLY A 272 -22.73 -10.64 51.74
C GLY A 272 -22.10 -10.19 53.06
N GLY A 273 -22.93 -9.82 54.01
CA GLY A 273 -22.56 -9.25 55.29
C GLY A 273 -21.71 -10.18 56.16
N GLY A 274 -20.92 -9.58 57.02
CA GLY A 274 -20.21 -10.24 58.10
C GLY A 274 -19.45 -9.20 58.93
N GLY A 275 -19.98 -8.85 60.07
CA GLY A 275 -19.49 -7.83 60.98
C GLY A 275 -18.12 -8.12 61.60
N GLY A 276 -17.56 -7.12 62.23
CA GLY A 276 -16.36 -7.22 63.01
C GLY A 276 -15.83 -5.87 63.42
N ASN A 277 -16.34 -5.40 64.52
CA ASN A 277 -15.95 -4.27 65.36
C ASN A 277 -14.52 -4.42 65.91
N THR A 278 -13.86 -3.30 66.17
CA THR A 278 -12.87 -2.88 67.16
C THR A 278 -11.76 -2.08 66.44
N GLY A 279 -11.44 -0.84 66.83
CA GLY A 279 -11.25 -0.21 68.07
C GLY A 279 -9.79 0.25 68.19
N GLY A 280 -9.55 1.56 68.30
CA GLY A 280 -8.41 2.03 69.07
C GLY A 280 -7.17 2.56 68.32
N GLY A 281 -6.88 3.81 68.57
CA GLY A 281 -5.55 4.41 68.47
C GLY A 281 -5.51 5.68 67.67
#